data_32a9b46957623bd07c486b52cdbe82b3
#
_entry.id   32a9b46957623bd07c486b52cdbe82b3
#
_cell.length_a   1.000
_cell.length_b   1.000
_cell.length_c   1.000
_cell.angle_alpha   90.00
_cell.angle_beta   90.00
_cell.angle_gamma   90.00
#
_symmetry.space_group_name_H-M   'P 1'
#
loop_
_entity.id
_entity.type
_entity.pdbx_description
1 polymer ?
#
loop_
_entity_poly.entity_id
_entity_poly.type
_entity_poly.pdbx_seq_one_letter_code
_entity_poly.pdbx_strand_id
1 'polypeptide(L)'
;MQIKVKTALVHEQQKENEAVKRELASIQEYIDNHISDLEEESIYFIPLQGNYVQIKRTMLFAGVMISTMKKSIQGIKGTLRTQLVGYDAEVAKLQFEFPPEFLGSLDYAEGLPVHFQVPVRGLKEDAVIKSSSFQCTLEDVEVLAVNE
;
A
#
# COMPACT_ATOMS: atom_id res chain seq x y z
N MET A 1 8.70 13.03 11.60
CA MET A 1 7.97 13.22 10.32
C MET A 1 6.55 12.68 10.47
N GLN A 2 5.58 13.49 10.19
CA GLN A 2 4.19 13.05 10.24
C GLN A 2 3.71 12.73 8.82
N ILE A 3 3.13 11.55 8.64
CA ILE A 3 2.63 11.10 7.34
C ILE A 3 1.14 11.42 7.25
N LYS A 4 0.74 12.06 6.17
CA LYS A 4 -0.66 12.39 5.90
C LYS A 4 -1.24 11.39 4.92
N VAL A 5 -2.26 10.64 5.34
CA VAL A 5 -2.95 9.65 4.49
C VAL A 5 -4.01 10.36 3.66
N LYS A 6 -4.06 10.07 2.36
CA LYS A 6 -5.02 10.68 1.44
C LYS A 6 -5.58 9.66 0.46
N THR A 7 -6.63 10.01 -0.28
CA THR A 7 -7.19 9.16 -1.33
C THR A 7 -6.49 9.39 -2.67
N ALA A 8 -6.47 8.35 -3.54
CA ALA A 8 -6.04 8.49 -4.91
C ALA A 8 -7.00 9.38 -5.70
N LEU A 9 -6.51 10.00 -6.77
CA LEU A 9 -7.32 10.88 -7.62
C LEU A 9 -8.59 10.16 -8.12
N VAL A 10 -8.46 8.91 -8.53
CA VAL A 10 -9.58 8.12 -9.05
C VAL A 10 -10.67 7.90 -7.99
N HIS A 11 -10.35 8.06 -6.70
CA HIS A 11 -11.27 7.87 -5.59
C HIS A 11 -11.69 9.18 -4.92
N GLU A 12 -11.29 10.33 -5.46
CA GLU A 12 -11.59 11.65 -4.88
C GLU A 12 -13.09 11.88 -4.66
N GLN A 13 -13.94 11.37 -5.54
CA GLN A 13 -15.40 11.51 -5.42
C GLN A 13 -15.97 10.77 -4.22
N GLN A 14 -15.23 9.81 -3.69
CA GLN A 14 -15.67 8.98 -2.55
C GLN A 14 -15.27 9.56 -1.20
N LYS A 15 -14.42 10.57 -1.17
CA LYS A 15 -13.87 11.09 0.08
C LYS A 15 -14.91 11.67 1.04
N GLU A 16 -16.09 12.06 0.54
CA GLU A 16 -17.19 12.55 1.37
C GLU A 16 -18.05 11.43 1.95
N ASN A 17 -17.84 10.18 1.54
CA ASN A 17 -18.56 9.03 2.07
C ASN A 17 -18.11 8.76 3.51
N GLU A 18 -19.06 8.59 4.42
CA GLU A 18 -18.76 8.37 5.85
C GLU A 18 -17.94 7.10 6.10
N ALA A 19 -18.20 6.02 5.36
CA ALA A 19 -17.42 4.79 5.51
C ALA A 19 -15.98 4.99 5.05
N VAL A 20 -15.78 5.72 3.96
CA VAL A 20 -14.44 6.05 3.46
C VAL A 20 -13.70 6.95 4.45
N LYS A 21 -14.38 7.95 5.01
CA LYS A 21 -13.78 8.84 6.02
C LYS A 21 -13.31 8.05 7.25
N ARG A 22 -14.12 7.10 7.72
CA ARG A 22 -13.76 6.26 8.87
C ARG A 22 -12.59 5.34 8.55
N GLU A 23 -12.56 4.77 7.36
CA GLU A 23 -11.44 3.94 6.91
C GLU A 23 -10.15 4.76 6.86
N LEU A 24 -10.19 5.94 6.26
CA LEU A 24 -9.02 6.82 6.18
C LEU A 24 -8.54 7.24 7.58
N ALA A 25 -9.48 7.53 8.50
CA ALA A 25 -9.12 7.89 9.87
C ALA A 25 -8.45 6.72 10.60
N SER A 26 -8.94 5.49 10.39
CA SER A 26 -8.34 4.29 10.98
C SER A 26 -6.93 4.04 10.43
N ILE A 27 -6.73 4.23 9.15
CA ILE A 27 -5.41 4.07 8.51
C ILE A 27 -4.46 5.15 9.05
N GLN A 28 -4.93 6.39 9.15
CA GLN A 28 -4.12 7.49 9.69
C GLN A 28 -3.68 7.19 11.12
N GLU A 29 -4.59 6.69 11.95
CA GLU A 29 -4.27 6.31 13.34
C GLU A 29 -3.23 5.21 13.38
N TYR A 30 -3.37 4.18 12.54
CA TYR A 30 -2.40 3.09 12.46
C TYR A 30 -1.01 3.62 12.10
N ILE A 31 -0.93 4.47 11.07
CA ILE A 31 0.33 5.06 10.61
C ILE A 31 0.94 5.92 11.73
N ASP A 32 0.14 6.77 12.38
CA ASP A 32 0.63 7.64 13.46
C ASP A 32 1.21 6.83 14.63
N ASN A 33 0.62 5.68 14.94
CA ASN A 33 1.01 4.87 16.10
C ASN A 33 2.14 3.87 15.80
N HIS A 34 2.36 3.49 14.55
CA HIS A 34 3.29 2.40 14.22
C HIS A 34 4.45 2.81 13.33
N ILE A 35 4.36 3.94 12.64
CA ILE A 35 5.37 4.36 11.68
C ILE A 35 6.03 5.64 12.17
N SER A 36 7.33 5.58 12.46
CA SER A 36 8.05 6.75 13.00
C SER A 36 9.36 7.04 12.25
N ASP A 37 10.24 6.09 12.09
CA ASP A 37 11.62 6.33 11.68
C ASP A 37 11.83 6.12 10.18
N LEU A 38 11.08 6.87 9.34
CA LEU A 38 11.24 6.79 7.89
C LEU A 38 12.43 7.65 7.43
N GLU A 39 13.19 7.11 6.47
CA GLU A 39 14.27 7.84 5.83
C GLU A 39 13.73 8.79 4.78
N GLU A 40 14.47 9.86 4.52
CA GLU A 40 14.17 10.84 3.47
C GLU A 40 14.48 10.26 2.08
N GLU A 41 13.87 10.83 1.05
CA GLU A 41 14.08 10.48 -0.36
C GLU A 41 13.81 9.00 -0.66
N SER A 42 12.75 8.45 -0.07
CA SER A 42 12.42 7.03 -0.19
C SER A 42 10.95 6.81 -0.47
N ILE A 43 10.65 5.61 -0.96
CA ILE A 43 9.27 5.12 -1.14
C ILE A 43 9.11 3.89 -0.26
N TYR A 44 8.01 3.84 0.48
CA TYR A 44 7.69 2.73 1.37
C TYR A 44 6.34 2.13 1.05
N PHE A 45 6.20 0.83 1.27
CA PHE A 45 4.92 0.15 1.30
C PHE A 45 4.72 -0.42 2.69
N ILE A 46 3.65 0.00 3.36
CA ILE A 46 3.31 -0.45 4.71
C ILE A 46 2.11 -1.39 4.61
N PRO A 47 2.28 -2.69 4.90
CA PRO A 47 1.15 -3.62 4.85
C PRO A 47 0.18 -3.38 5.98
N LEU A 48 -1.11 -3.46 5.70
CA LEU A 48 -2.17 -3.30 6.68
C LEU A 48 -2.87 -4.62 6.97
N GLN A 49 -3.35 -5.29 5.93
CA GLN A 49 -4.13 -6.52 6.09
C GLN A 49 -4.22 -7.27 4.77
N GLY A 50 -4.32 -8.60 4.86
CA GLY A 50 -4.65 -9.44 3.72
C GLY A 50 -5.86 -10.29 4.02
N ASN A 51 -6.77 -10.39 3.06
CA ASN A 51 -7.93 -11.27 3.12
C ASN A 51 -7.80 -12.35 2.05
N TYR A 52 -7.45 -13.56 2.47
CA TYR A 52 -7.27 -14.69 1.56
C TYR A 52 -8.59 -15.43 1.36
N VAL A 53 -8.93 -15.67 0.09
CA VAL A 53 -10.12 -16.41 -0.30
C VAL A 53 -9.67 -17.69 -1.02
N GLN A 54 -9.90 -18.84 -0.39
CA GLN A 54 -9.41 -20.15 -0.86
C GLN A 54 -9.97 -20.53 -2.24
N ILE A 55 -11.24 -20.28 -2.49
CA ILE A 55 -11.86 -20.64 -3.75
C ILE A 55 -11.22 -19.92 -4.94
N LYS A 56 -10.71 -18.72 -4.72
CA LYS A 56 -10.02 -17.91 -5.74
C LYS A 56 -8.52 -18.07 -5.69
N ARG A 57 -7.98 -18.60 -4.61
CA ARG A 57 -6.54 -18.70 -4.33
C ARG A 57 -5.84 -17.36 -4.44
N THR A 58 -6.55 -16.30 -4.10
CA THR A 58 -6.03 -14.94 -4.11
C THR A 58 -6.28 -14.25 -2.78
N MET A 59 -5.43 -13.26 -2.51
CA MET A 59 -5.54 -12.42 -1.33
C MET A 59 -5.80 -10.99 -1.78
N LEU A 60 -6.81 -10.36 -1.17
CA LEU A 60 -6.97 -8.92 -1.29
C LEU A 60 -6.05 -8.28 -0.25
N PHE A 61 -5.00 -7.65 -0.74
CA PHE A 61 -3.91 -7.13 0.09
C PHE A 61 -4.00 -5.61 0.16
N ALA A 62 -4.23 -5.10 1.35
CA ALA A 62 -4.32 -3.66 1.61
C ALA A 62 -3.04 -3.15 2.25
N GLY A 63 -2.61 -1.98 1.81
CA GLY A 63 -1.44 -1.32 2.37
C GLY A 63 -1.44 0.18 2.08
N VAL A 64 -0.38 0.84 2.51
CA VAL A 64 -0.20 2.28 2.28
C VAL A 64 1.13 2.51 1.58
N MET A 65 1.09 3.20 0.45
CA MET A 65 2.28 3.63 -0.26
C MET A 65 2.66 5.02 0.26
N ILE A 66 3.87 5.17 0.77
CA ILE A 66 4.33 6.42 1.39
C ILE A 66 5.52 6.97 0.62
N SER A 67 5.50 8.27 0.33
CA SER A 67 6.63 8.97 -0.27
C SER A 67 7.25 9.93 0.73
N THR A 68 8.58 9.86 0.88
CA THR A 68 9.37 10.87 1.58
C THR A 68 10.28 11.62 0.60
N MET A 69 10.00 11.51 -0.69
CA MET A 69 10.72 12.26 -1.72
C MET A 69 10.26 13.72 -1.73
N LYS A 70 11.20 14.64 -1.88
CA LYS A 70 10.91 16.09 -1.87
C LYS A 70 10.41 16.59 -3.23
N LYS A 71 9.72 15.74 -3.96
CA LYS A 71 9.14 16.03 -5.27
C LYS A 71 7.71 15.54 -5.28
N SER A 72 6.86 16.19 -6.07
CA SER A 72 5.53 15.67 -6.31
C SER A 72 5.62 14.50 -7.29
N ILE A 73 5.18 13.32 -6.87
CA ILE A 73 5.20 12.11 -7.69
C ILE A 73 3.85 11.97 -8.35
N GLN A 74 3.84 11.90 -9.69
CA GLN A 74 2.60 11.75 -10.48
C GLN A 74 2.35 10.32 -10.91
N GLY A 75 3.37 9.49 -10.91
CA GLY A 75 3.24 8.08 -11.23
C GLY A 75 4.32 7.28 -10.55
N ILE A 76 4.01 6.00 -10.30
CA ILE A 76 4.95 5.08 -9.67
C ILE A 76 4.71 3.67 -10.19
N LYS A 77 5.78 2.94 -10.47
CA LYS A 77 5.72 1.53 -10.81
C LYS A 77 6.86 0.77 -10.16
N GLY A 78 6.68 -0.52 -9.98
CA GLY A 78 7.71 -1.36 -9.39
C GLY A 78 7.22 -2.76 -9.15
N THR A 79 7.98 -3.50 -8.36
CA THR A 79 7.64 -4.86 -7.96
C THR A 79 7.53 -4.92 -6.44
N LEU A 80 6.44 -5.50 -5.96
CA LEU A 80 6.24 -5.76 -4.54
C LEU A 80 6.48 -7.23 -4.28
N ARG A 81 7.46 -7.52 -3.44
CA ARG A 81 7.76 -8.88 -2.99
C ARG A 81 7.28 -9.01 -1.56
N THR A 82 6.42 -10.00 -1.30
CA THR A 82 5.80 -10.19 0.02
C THR A 82 6.09 -11.59 0.53
N GLN A 83 6.43 -11.69 1.83
CA GLN A 83 6.57 -12.95 2.54
C GLN A 83 5.60 -12.97 3.70
N LEU A 84 5.04 -14.16 3.99
CA LEU A 84 4.17 -14.38 5.14
C LEU A 84 4.97 -15.07 6.24
N VAL A 85 5.05 -14.43 7.38
CA VAL A 85 5.73 -14.97 8.57
C VAL A 85 4.72 -15.77 9.39
N GLY A 86 5.07 -17.00 9.73
CA GLY A 86 4.20 -17.88 10.51
C GLY A 86 3.22 -18.69 9.67
N TYR A 87 3.32 -18.63 8.34
CA TYR A 87 2.49 -19.41 7.42
C TYR A 87 3.40 -20.17 6.46
N ASP A 88 3.02 -21.41 6.17
CA ASP A 88 3.67 -22.20 5.12
C ASP A 88 3.01 -21.89 3.78
N ALA A 89 3.27 -20.69 3.28
CA ALA A 89 2.61 -20.17 2.08
C ALA A 89 3.51 -19.24 1.32
N GLU A 90 3.28 -19.15 0.01
CA GLU A 90 4.02 -18.28 -0.89
C GLU A 90 3.08 -17.25 -1.52
N VAL A 91 3.48 -15.98 -1.47
CA VAL A 91 2.79 -14.89 -2.14
C VAL A 91 3.51 -14.58 -3.44
N ALA A 92 2.78 -14.51 -4.54
CA ALA A 92 3.37 -14.20 -5.84
C ALA A 92 3.94 -12.78 -5.83
N LYS A 93 5.04 -12.58 -6.59
CA LYS A 93 5.54 -11.23 -6.84
C LYS A 93 4.46 -10.44 -7.56
N LEU A 94 4.29 -9.18 -7.16
CA LEU A 94 3.31 -8.29 -7.76
C LEU A 94 4.03 -7.16 -8.48
N GLN A 95 3.81 -7.05 -9.79
CA GLN A 95 4.22 -5.86 -10.54
C GLN A 95 3.07 -4.88 -10.53
N PHE A 96 3.32 -3.64 -10.12
CA PHE A 96 2.30 -2.63 -10.03
C PHE A 96 2.69 -1.38 -10.80
N GLU A 97 1.67 -0.65 -11.24
CA GLU A 97 1.85 0.64 -11.90
C GLU A 97 0.66 1.53 -11.55
N PHE A 98 0.96 2.70 -11.00
CA PHE A 98 -0.04 3.73 -10.72
C PHE A 98 0.24 4.92 -11.63
N PRO A 99 -0.49 5.06 -12.75
CA PRO A 99 -0.29 6.18 -13.66
C PRO A 99 -0.89 7.47 -13.08
N PRO A 100 -0.58 8.64 -13.66
CA PRO A 100 -1.12 9.91 -13.17
C PRO A 100 -2.64 9.97 -13.11
N GLU A 101 -3.31 9.27 -14.01
CA GLU A 101 -4.78 9.21 -14.06
C GLU A 101 -5.37 8.55 -12.80
N PHE A 102 -4.63 7.62 -12.21
CA PHE A 102 -5.02 6.97 -10.96
C PHE A 102 -4.52 7.76 -9.75
N LEU A 103 -3.23 8.07 -9.74
CA LEU A 103 -2.54 8.61 -8.58
C LEU A 103 -2.89 10.07 -8.30
N GLY A 104 -2.96 10.88 -9.33
CA GLY A 104 -3.01 12.33 -9.18
C GLY A 104 -1.65 12.88 -8.83
N SER A 105 -1.34 12.92 -7.56
CA SER A 105 -0.01 13.24 -7.07
C SER A 105 0.21 12.65 -5.68
N LEU A 106 1.46 12.32 -5.39
CA LEU A 106 1.87 11.89 -4.05
C LEU A 106 3.05 12.76 -3.65
N ASP A 107 2.81 13.64 -2.68
CA ASP A 107 3.78 14.63 -2.24
C ASP A 107 4.56 14.15 -1.02
N TYR A 108 5.55 14.94 -0.62
CA TYR A 108 6.39 14.61 0.53
C TYR A 108 5.54 14.33 1.78
N ALA A 109 5.87 13.22 2.45
CA ALA A 109 5.20 12.77 3.69
C ALA A 109 3.72 12.49 3.51
N GLU A 110 3.31 12.07 2.31
CA GLU A 110 1.95 11.60 2.05
C GLU A 110 1.90 10.09 1.91
N GLY A 111 0.79 9.50 2.38
CA GLY A 111 0.51 8.07 2.26
C GLY A 111 -0.76 7.83 1.48
N LEU A 112 -0.70 6.90 0.52
CA LEU A 112 -1.81 6.53 -0.35
C LEU A 112 -2.24 5.11 -0.04
N PRO A 113 -3.46 4.89 0.48
CA PRO A 113 -3.98 3.53 0.65
C PRO A 113 -4.18 2.85 -0.71
N VAL A 114 -3.71 1.63 -0.84
CA VAL A 114 -3.82 0.85 -2.08
C VAL A 114 -4.26 -0.57 -1.76
N HIS A 115 -4.90 -1.23 -2.75
CA HIS A 115 -5.34 -2.61 -2.66
C HIS A 115 -4.83 -3.38 -3.87
N PHE A 116 -4.35 -4.59 -3.62
CA PHE A 116 -3.91 -5.49 -4.68
C PHE A 116 -4.61 -6.84 -4.53
N GLN A 117 -4.92 -7.48 -5.66
CA GLN A 117 -5.24 -8.91 -5.65
C GLN A 117 -4.00 -9.67 -6.05
N VAL A 118 -3.55 -10.56 -5.19
CA VAL A 118 -2.30 -11.28 -5.41
C VAL A 118 -2.51 -12.78 -5.18
N PRO A 119 -2.03 -13.64 -6.10
CA PRO A 119 -2.09 -15.09 -5.90
C PRO A 119 -1.27 -15.54 -4.70
N VAL A 120 -1.82 -16.47 -3.93
CA VAL A 120 -1.13 -17.08 -2.78
C VAL A 120 -1.26 -18.58 -2.87
N ARG A 121 -0.16 -19.29 -2.67
CA ARG A 121 -0.13 -20.77 -2.63
C ARG A 121 0.22 -21.24 -1.23
N GLY A 122 -0.35 -22.36 -0.83
CA GLY A 122 -0.02 -23.00 0.44
C GLY A 122 -1.08 -22.86 1.51
N LEU A 123 -1.94 -21.86 1.44
CA LEU A 123 -3.05 -21.72 2.38
C LEU A 123 -4.21 -22.65 1.97
N LYS A 124 -4.83 -23.28 2.95
CA LYS A 124 -5.86 -24.32 2.71
C LYS A 124 -7.28 -23.85 3.02
N GLU A 125 -7.42 -22.68 3.62
CA GLU A 125 -8.72 -22.13 4.00
C GLU A 125 -8.67 -20.60 3.97
N ASP A 126 -9.84 -19.98 4.00
CA ASP A 126 -9.95 -18.53 4.06
C ASP A 126 -9.23 -18.03 5.32
N ALA A 127 -8.54 -16.90 5.20
CA ALA A 127 -7.78 -16.35 6.32
C ALA A 127 -7.72 -14.82 6.25
N VAL A 128 -7.74 -14.20 7.43
CA VAL A 128 -7.42 -12.78 7.59
C VAL A 128 -6.00 -12.71 8.13
N ILE A 129 -5.11 -12.06 7.41
CA ILE A 129 -3.70 -11.99 7.74
C ILE A 129 -3.39 -10.58 8.25
N LYS A 130 -2.84 -10.50 9.45
CA LYS A 130 -2.56 -9.23 10.11
C LYS A 130 -1.27 -8.59 9.59
N SER A 131 -1.16 -7.29 9.74
CA SER A 131 0.00 -6.51 9.29
C SER A 131 1.34 -7.08 9.78
N SER A 132 1.40 -7.57 11.01
CA SER A 132 2.62 -8.10 11.62
C SER A 132 3.13 -9.38 10.97
N SER A 133 2.30 -10.08 10.18
CA SER A 133 2.68 -11.30 9.49
C SER A 133 3.29 -11.06 8.10
N PHE A 134 3.34 -9.82 7.66
CA PHE A 134 3.89 -9.49 6.34
C PHE A 134 5.30 -8.94 6.44
N GLN A 135 6.17 -9.41 5.54
CA GLN A 135 7.45 -8.77 5.24
C GLN A 135 7.43 -8.39 3.77
N CYS A 136 7.48 -7.09 3.50
CA CYS A 136 7.37 -6.56 2.15
C CYS A 136 8.64 -5.85 1.73
N THR A 137 9.02 -6.03 0.48
CA THR A 137 10.17 -5.36 -0.13
C THR A 137 9.75 -4.79 -1.47
N LEU A 138 10.08 -3.52 -1.70
CA LEU A 138 9.89 -2.88 -3.00
C LEU A 138 11.17 -3.03 -3.82
N GLU A 139 11.01 -3.46 -5.07
CA GLU A 139 12.13 -3.66 -6.00
C GLU A 139 11.84 -2.91 -7.30
N ASP A 140 12.91 -2.44 -7.95
CA ASP A 140 12.84 -1.81 -9.28
C ASP A 140 11.82 -0.67 -9.36
N VAL A 141 11.76 0.13 -8.31
CA VAL A 141 10.81 1.25 -8.24
C VAL A 141 11.24 2.37 -9.16
N GLU A 142 10.32 2.80 -10.01
CA GLU A 142 10.51 3.95 -10.89
C GLU A 142 9.39 4.95 -10.62
N VAL A 143 9.74 6.22 -10.52
CA VAL A 143 8.79 7.28 -10.24
C VAL A 143 8.76 8.28 -11.38
N LEU A 144 7.57 8.80 -11.68
CA LEU A 144 7.37 9.93 -12.57
C LEU A 144 7.14 11.14 -11.68
N ALA A 145 8.14 12.00 -11.57
CA ALA A 145 8.10 13.17 -10.70
C ALA A 145 8.03 14.45 -11.51
N VAL A 146 7.40 15.47 -10.93
CA VAL A 146 7.41 16.80 -11.50
C VAL A 146 8.67 17.50 -11.04
N ASN A 147 9.45 17.97 -11.98
CA ASN A 147 10.61 18.81 -11.71
C ASN A 147 10.15 20.26 -11.63
N GLU A 148 10.36 20.87 -10.51
CA GLU A 148 10.13 22.29 -10.34
C GLU A 148 11.38 23.08 -10.67
#